data_2db06e346a3d72af561244e873689ed5
#
_entry.id   2db06e346a3d72af561244e873689ed5
#
_cell.length_a   1.000
_cell.length_b   1.000
_cell.length_c   1.000
_cell.angle_alpha   90.00
_cell.angle_beta   90.00
_cell.angle_gamma   90.00
#
_symmetry.space_group_name_H-M   'P 1'
#
loop_
_entity.id
_entity.type
_entity.pdbx_description
1 polymer ?
#
loop_
_entity_poly.entity_id
_entity_poly.type
_entity_poly.pdbx_seq_one_letter_code
_entity_poly.pdbx_strand_id
1 'polypeptide(L)'
;LIRQYLENAHQDIYEAKQLRLAICINGSFEAIGLIDLFDFDPKNNRAGIGIVISSEANRNVGIGSEALQLVIHYAFNQLQLHQLYANIGSKNEISISLFTKFGFQKIGVKKDWNKINNQYEDEILYQLINHN
;
A
#
# COMPACT_ATOMS: atom_id res chain seq x y z
N LEU A 1 14.47 1.51 -6.21
CA LEU A 1 13.10 1.81 -6.53
C LEU A 1 12.47 2.84 -5.65
N ILE A 2 12.26 2.48 -4.40
CA ILE A 2 11.81 3.43 -3.40
C ILE A 2 13.05 3.83 -2.65
N ARG A 3 13.34 5.08 -2.66
CA ARG A 3 14.56 5.46 -1.99
C ARG A 3 14.43 6.82 -1.38
N GLN A 4 15.35 7.08 -0.59
CA GLN A 4 15.72 8.28 0.11
C GLN A 4 14.64 9.00 0.89
N TYR A 5 13.39 8.67 0.69
CA TYR A 5 12.32 9.34 1.42
C TYR A 5 12.13 8.75 2.81
N LEU A 6 12.61 7.52 3.04
CA LEU A 6 12.40 6.85 4.31
C LEU A 6 13.14 7.53 5.48
N GLU A 7 14.26 8.17 5.21
CA GLU A 7 15.03 8.81 6.27
C GLU A 7 14.30 10.00 6.90
N ASN A 8 13.67 10.80 6.07
CA ASN A 8 12.98 12.00 6.56
C ASN A 8 11.50 11.74 6.85
N ALA A 9 10.93 10.75 6.21
CA ALA A 9 9.52 10.46 6.30
C ALA A 9 9.10 9.93 7.66
N HIS A 10 10.02 9.31 8.41
CA HIS A 10 9.71 8.74 9.71
C HIS A 10 9.16 9.79 10.68
N GLN A 11 9.72 10.98 10.67
CA GLN A 11 9.25 12.05 11.55
C GLN A 11 7.89 12.58 11.11
N ASP A 12 7.70 12.67 9.79
CA ASP A 12 6.47 13.23 9.24
C ASP A 12 5.25 12.35 9.49
N ILE A 13 5.43 11.03 9.49
CA ILE A 13 4.31 10.12 9.64
C ILE A 13 3.61 10.23 11.00
N TYR A 14 4.33 10.59 12.05
CA TYR A 14 3.73 10.75 13.37
C TYR A 14 2.87 12.00 13.47
N GLU A 15 3.17 13.03 12.72
CA GLU A 15 2.35 14.24 12.67
C GLU A 15 1.24 14.14 11.64
N ALA A 16 1.60 13.79 10.40
CA ALA A 16 0.66 13.77 9.29
C ALA A 16 -0.24 12.54 9.28
N LYS A 17 0.14 11.49 10.01
CA LYS A 17 -0.55 10.19 10.00
C LYS A 17 -0.55 9.55 8.62
N GLN A 18 0.37 9.98 7.78
CA GLN A 18 0.47 9.52 6.40
C GLN A 18 1.92 9.59 5.94
N LEU A 19 2.32 8.63 5.13
CA LEU A 19 3.60 8.61 4.45
C LEU A 19 3.35 8.27 2.99
N ARG A 20 3.69 9.18 2.09
CA ARG A 20 3.51 8.97 0.65
C ARG A 20 4.86 8.96 -0.03
N LEU A 21 5.14 7.89 -0.78
CA LEU A 21 6.42 7.68 -1.45
C LEU A 21 6.22 7.51 -2.95
N ALA A 22 7.11 8.15 -3.72
CA ALA A 22 7.14 7.97 -5.16
C ALA A 22 7.96 6.73 -5.50
N ILE A 23 7.49 5.97 -6.47
CA ILE A 23 8.20 4.81 -6.98
C ILE A 23 8.91 5.23 -8.25
N CYS A 24 10.22 5.04 -8.29
CA CYS A 24 11.05 5.40 -9.45
C CYS A 24 11.88 4.20 -9.87
N ILE A 25 12.16 4.09 -11.16
CA ILE A 25 13.09 3.08 -11.66
C ILE A 25 14.51 3.57 -11.36
N ASN A 26 15.40 2.65 -11.02
CA ASN A 26 16.79 2.98 -10.72
C ASN A 26 17.41 3.79 -11.86
N GLY A 27 18.08 4.88 -11.51
CA GLY A 27 18.72 5.76 -12.47
C GLY A 27 17.79 6.81 -13.05
N SER A 28 16.53 6.83 -12.65
CA SER A 28 15.56 7.81 -13.11
C SER A 28 14.94 8.54 -11.92
N PHE A 29 14.59 9.80 -12.12
CA PHE A 29 13.83 10.58 -11.14
C PHE A 29 12.36 10.70 -11.51
N GLU A 30 11.95 10.07 -12.62
CA GLU A 30 10.57 10.08 -13.02
C GLU A 30 9.78 9.10 -12.19
N ALA A 31 8.70 9.58 -11.56
CA ALA A 31 7.83 8.74 -10.76
C ALA A 31 6.92 7.91 -11.68
N ILE A 32 6.92 6.61 -11.48
CA ILE A 32 6.06 5.68 -12.23
C ILE A 32 4.93 5.15 -11.39
N GLY A 33 4.88 5.54 -10.13
CA GLY A 33 3.82 5.13 -9.23
C GLY A 33 3.97 5.76 -7.88
N LEU A 34 3.02 5.46 -7.02
CA LEU A 34 2.99 5.92 -5.63
C LEU A 34 2.64 4.75 -4.73
N ILE A 35 3.25 4.73 -3.56
CA ILE A 35 2.86 3.81 -2.51
C ILE A 35 2.74 4.62 -1.23
N ASP A 36 1.69 4.39 -0.45
CA ASP A 36 1.49 5.17 0.76
C ASP A 36 1.01 4.34 1.93
N LEU A 37 1.35 4.83 3.11
CA LEU A 37 0.75 4.42 4.37
C LEU A 37 -0.17 5.55 4.79
N PHE A 38 -1.38 5.23 5.20
CA PHE A 38 -2.37 6.24 5.58
C PHE A 38 -3.08 5.83 6.87
N ASP A 39 -3.75 6.79 7.48
CA ASP A 39 -4.44 6.58 8.74
C ASP A 39 -3.55 5.88 9.76
N PHE A 40 -2.31 6.34 9.86
CA PHE A 40 -1.34 5.79 10.78
C PHE A 40 -1.82 6.00 12.21
N ASP A 41 -1.96 4.92 12.95
CA ASP A 41 -2.47 4.91 14.30
C ASP A 41 -1.44 4.28 15.23
N PRO A 42 -0.57 5.11 15.84
CA PRO A 42 0.46 4.57 16.72
C PRO A 42 -0.07 3.98 18.01
N LYS A 43 -1.27 4.38 18.42
CA LYS A 43 -1.88 3.83 19.63
C LYS A 43 -2.27 2.37 19.42
N ASN A 44 -2.82 2.07 18.26
CA ASN A 44 -3.27 0.72 17.94
C ASN A 44 -2.27 -0.03 17.05
N ASN A 45 -1.16 0.61 16.70
CA ASN A 45 -0.09 0.04 15.87
C ASN A 45 -0.60 -0.50 14.55
N ARG A 46 -1.33 0.33 13.83
CA ARG A 46 -1.84 -0.07 12.51
C ARG A 46 -1.80 1.09 11.52
N ALA A 47 -1.81 0.75 10.24
CA ALA A 47 -1.92 1.71 9.15
C ALA A 47 -2.54 1.04 7.95
N GLY A 48 -3.17 1.85 7.08
CA GLY A 48 -3.57 1.40 5.76
C GLY A 48 -2.40 1.51 4.81
N ILE A 49 -2.41 0.70 3.75
CA ILE A 49 -1.38 0.73 2.72
C ILE A 49 -2.04 0.68 1.34
N GLY A 50 -1.59 1.54 0.44
CA GLY A 50 -2.10 1.58 -0.92
C GLY A 50 -0.99 1.76 -1.92
N ILE A 51 -1.20 1.29 -3.15
CA ILE A 51 -0.21 1.38 -4.22
C ILE A 51 -0.90 1.66 -5.54
N VAL A 52 -0.30 2.53 -6.35
CA VAL A 52 -0.74 2.82 -7.71
C VAL A 52 0.50 2.84 -8.61
N ILE A 53 0.44 2.07 -9.70
CA ILE A 53 1.47 2.09 -10.73
C ILE A 53 0.85 2.75 -11.97
N SER A 54 1.49 3.78 -12.49
CA SER A 54 0.93 4.64 -13.50
C SER A 54 0.89 4.05 -14.91
N SER A 55 1.68 3.02 -15.18
CA SER A 55 1.80 2.42 -16.51
C SER A 55 1.58 0.92 -16.45
N GLU A 56 0.76 0.40 -17.37
CA GLU A 56 0.54 -1.02 -17.48
C GLU A 56 1.83 -1.78 -17.80
N ALA A 57 2.70 -1.21 -18.62
CA ALA A 57 3.99 -1.80 -18.93
C ALA A 57 4.85 -1.93 -17.68
N ASN A 58 4.82 -0.92 -16.80
CA ASN A 58 5.58 -0.95 -15.56
C ASN A 58 5.01 -1.96 -14.56
N ARG A 59 3.70 -2.23 -14.60
CA ARG A 59 3.07 -3.21 -13.72
C ARG A 59 3.57 -4.63 -13.97
N ASN A 60 4.07 -4.89 -15.18
CA ASN A 60 4.44 -6.24 -15.59
C ASN A 60 5.89 -6.61 -15.30
N VAL A 61 6.65 -5.76 -14.61
CA VAL A 61 8.07 -6.02 -14.35
C VAL A 61 8.41 -6.15 -12.87
N GLY A 62 7.42 -6.45 -12.05
CA GLY A 62 7.63 -6.73 -10.62
C GLY A 62 7.90 -5.50 -9.76
N ILE A 63 7.69 -4.32 -10.29
CA ILE A 63 7.94 -3.06 -9.56
C ILE A 63 6.99 -2.94 -8.36
N GLY A 64 5.72 -3.28 -8.55
CA GLY A 64 4.74 -3.24 -7.46
C GLY A 64 5.10 -4.18 -6.33
N SER A 65 5.53 -5.40 -6.67
CA SER A 65 5.96 -6.39 -5.66
C SER A 65 7.13 -5.87 -4.85
N GLU A 66 8.13 -5.32 -5.52
CA GLU A 66 9.31 -4.81 -4.85
C GLU A 66 8.98 -3.64 -3.94
N ALA A 67 8.17 -2.70 -4.42
CA ALA A 67 7.76 -1.55 -3.64
C ALA A 67 6.94 -1.96 -2.42
N LEU A 68 5.98 -2.86 -2.61
CA LEU A 68 5.13 -3.32 -1.53
C LEU A 68 5.95 -4.05 -0.46
N GLN A 69 6.88 -4.91 -0.89
CA GLN A 69 7.75 -5.63 0.03
C GLN A 69 8.57 -4.68 0.89
N LEU A 70 9.13 -3.65 0.29
CA LEU A 70 9.94 -2.66 1.02
C LEU A 70 9.12 -1.91 2.05
N VAL A 71 7.92 -1.49 1.70
CA VAL A 71 7.09 -0.72 2.61
C VAL A 71 6.52 -1.58 3.73
N ILE A 72 6.16 -2.83 3.45
CA ILE A 72 5.74 -3.78 4.48
C ILE A 72 6.88 -3.97 5.48
N HIS A 73 8.10 -4.17 4.97
CA HIS A 73 9.27 -4.34 5.83
C HIS A 73 9.50 -3.09 6.71
N TYR A 74 9.41 -1.92 6.12
CA TYR A 74 9.53 -0.66 6.85
C TYR A 74 8.46 -0.54 7.94
N ALA A 75 7.22 -0.83 7.61
CA ALA A 75 6.11 -0.73 8.54
C ALA A 75 6.28 -1.66 9.75
N PHE A 76 6.71 -2.88 9.50
CA PHE A 76 6.82 -3.88 10.57
C PHE A 76 8.12 -3.76 11.37
N ASN A 77 9.23 -3.38 10.73
CA ASN A 77 10.53 -3.36 11.39
C ASN A 77 10.94 -1.98 11.90
N GLN A 78 10.63 -0.91 11.16
CA GLN A 78 10.98 0.44 11.59
C GLN A 78 9.87 1.07 12.42
N LEU A 79 8.63 1.00 11.95
CA LEU A 79 7.50 1.57 12.68
C LEU A 79 6.93 0.62 13.72
N GLN A 80 7.33 -0.65 13.67
CA GLN A 80 6.91 -1.70 14.60
C GLN A 80 5.39 -1.83 14.68
N LEU A 81 4.73 -1.73 13.54
CA LEU A 81 3.29 -1.89 13.48
C LEU A 81 2.90 -3.34 13.71
N HIS A 82 1.74 -3.53 14.31
CA HIS A 82 1.15 -4.85 14.50
C HIS A 82 0.46 -5.34 13.23
N GLN A 83 -0.12 -4.44 12.47
CA GLN A 83 -0.86 -4.84 11.28
C GLN A 83 -0.94 -3.72 10.25
N LEU A 84 -1.18 -4.16 9.01
CA LEU A 84 -1.52 -3.31 7.88
C LEU A 84 -2.86 -3.75 7.31
N TYR A 85 -3.58 -2.83 6.70
CA TYR A 85 -4.78 -3.18 5.96
C TYR A 85 -4.79 -2.47 4.62
N ALA A 86 -5.52 -3.03 3.67
CA ALA A 86 -5.66 -2.46 2.34
C ALA A 86 -7.10 -2.50 1.89
N ASN A 87 -7.54 -1.42 1.25
CA ASN A 87 -8.88 -1.31 0.69
C ASN A 87 -8.74 -1.47 -0.82
N ILE A 88 -9.26 -2.56 -1.36
CA ILE A 88 -9.05 -2.89 -2.78
C ILE A 88 -10.42 -3.05 -3.45
N GLY A 89 -10.61 -2.33 -4.56
CA GLY A 89 -11.83 -2.48 -5.36
C GLY A 89 -11.99 -3.93 -5.82
N SER A 90 -13.22 -4.42 -5.79
CA SER A 90 -13.49 -5.85 -6.04
C SER A 90 -13.07 -6.30 -7.45
N LYS A 91 -12.98 -5.36 -8.39
CA LYS A 91 -12.57 -5.67 -9.77
C LYS A 91 -11.09 -5.46 -10.04
N ASN A 92 -10.34 -5.00 -9.04
CA ASN A 92 -8.92 -4.73 -9.20
C ASN A 92 -8.12 -6.02 -8.96
N GLU A 93 -8.15 -6.92 -9.94
CA GLU A 93 -7.51 -8.22 -9.82
C GLU A 93 -6.00 -8.14 -9.65
N ILE A 94 -5.38 -7.12 -10.27
CA ILE A 94 -3.93 -6.92 -10.18
C ILE A 94 -3.53 -6.64 -8.73
N SER A 95 -4.22 -5.71 -8.08
CA SER A 95 -3.94 -5.40 -6.67
C SER A 95 -4.28 -6.55 -5.75
N ILE A 96 -5.41 -7.22 -5.99
CA ILE A 96 -5.79 -8.39 -5.18
C ILE A 96 -4.70 -9.46 -5.22
N SER A 97 -4.20 -9.78 -6.42
CA SER A 97 -3.12 -10.75 -6.57
C SER A 97 -1.85 -10.29 -5.86
N LEU A 98 -1.51 -9.02 -6.01
CA LEU A 98 -0.30 -8.46 -5.42
C LEU A 98 -0.33 -8.54 -3.90
N PHE A 99 -1.40 -8.06 -3.28
CA PHE A 99 -1.51 -8.05 -1.83
C PHE A 99 -1.63 -9.46 -1.26
N THR A 100 -2.38 -10.33 -1.93
CA THR A 100 -2.53 -11.73 -1.52
C THR A 100 -1.18 -12.46 -1.55
N LYS A 101 -0.34 -12.15 -2.52
CA LYS A 101 1.01 -12.72 -2.62
C LYS A 101 1.84 -12.46 -1.36
N PHE A 102 1.65 -11.31 -0.72
CA PHE A 102 2.38 -10.95 0.50
C PHE A 102 1.66 -11.34 1.78
N GLY A 103 0.60 -12.14 1.68
CA GLY A 103 -0.05 -12.70 2.84
C GLY A 103 -1.26 -11.94 3.35
N PHE A 104 -1.68 -10.87 2.66
CA PHE A 104 -2.90 -10.18 3.03
C PHE A 104 -4.10 -11.10 2.83
N GLN A 105 -5.00 -11.11 3.79
CA GLN A 105 -6.18 -11.96 3.78
C GLN A 105 -7.44 -11.11 3.72
N LYS A 106 -8.41 -11.56 2.94
CA LYS A 106 -9.70 -10.92 2.83
C LYS A 106 -10.45 -11.06 4.15
N ILE A 107 -10.88 -9.95 4.72
CA ILE A 107 -11.59 -9.96 5.99
C ILE A 107 -12.98 -9.36 5.92
N GLY A 108 -13.32 -8.68 4.84
CA GLY A 108 -14.66 -8.14 4.71
C GLY A 108 -14.91 -7.52 3.36
N VAL A 109 -16.18 -7.32 3.05
CA VAL A 109 -16.61 -6.67 1.81
C VAL A 109 -17.51 -5.49 2.14
N LYS A 110 -17.16 -4.34 1.61
CA LYS A 110 -17.98 -3.13 1.72
C LYS A 110 -18.80 -3.04 0.45
N LYS A 111 -20.11 -3.30 0.57
CA LYS A 111 -21.01 -3.36 -0.58
C LYS A 111 -21.29 -1.99 -1.14
N ASP A 112 -21.34 -1.90 -2.48
CA ASP A 112 -21.69 -0.68 -3.21
C ASP A 112 -20.91 0.54 -2.72
N TRP A 113 -19.64 0.34 -2.46
CA TRP A 113 -18.82 1.32 -1.76
C TRP A 113 -18.37 2.48 -2.64
N ASN A 114 -18.03 2.18 -3.89
CA ASN A 114 -17.50 3.17 -4.83
C ASN A 114 -18.41 3.29 -6.03
N LYS A 115 -18.72 4.52 -6.42
CA LYS A 115 -19.52 4.78 -7.62
C LYS A 115 -18.55 5.05 -8.78
N ILE A 116 -18.58 4.18 -9.78
CA ILE A 116 -17.70 4.28 -10.95
C ILE A 116 -18.57 4.14 -12.20
N ASN A 117 -18.55 5.15 -13.06
CA ASN A 117 -19.33 5.16 -14.31
C ASN A 117 -20.81 4.86 -14.07
N ASN A 118 -21.42 5.52 -13.10
CA ASN A 118 -22.83 5.35 -12.72
C ASN A 118 -23.20 3.97 -12.21
N GLN A 119 -22.20 3.15 -11.88
CA GLN A 119 -22.41 1.85 -11.25
C GLN A 119 -21.68 1.81 -9.93
N TYR A 120 -22.16 0.97 -9.03
CA TYR A 120 -21.52 0.81 -7.74
C TYR A 120 -20.68 -0.45 -7.72
N GLU A 121 -19.49 -0.33 -7.16
CA GLU A 121 -18.58 -1.46 -6.98
C GLU A 121 -18.30 -1.68 -5.51
N ASP A 122 -18.13 -2.93 -5.15
CA ASP A 122 -17.72 -3.31 -3.81
C ASP A 122 -16.25 -3.00 -3.61
N GLU A 123 -15.89 -2.74 -2.38
CA GLU A 123 -14.49 -2.61 -1.97
C GLU A 123 -14.20 -3.63 -0.90
N ILE A 124 -13.10 -4.34 -1.05
CA ILE A 124 -12.74 -5.45 -0.19
C ILE A 124 -11.66 -5.01 0.78
N LEU A 125 -11.84 -5.33 2.05
CA LEU A 125 -10.86 -5.04 3.10
C LEU A 125 -9.96 -6.26 3.29
N TYR A 126 -8.66 -6.03 3.13
CA TYR A 126 -7.61 -7.03 3.33
C TYR A 126 -6.75 -6.66 4.52
N GLN A 127 -6.20 -7.66 5.19
CA GLN A 127 -5.45 -7.46 6.43
C GLN A 127 -4.19 -8.31 6.42
N LEU A 128 -3.08 -7.74 6.90
CA LEU A 128 -1.84 -8.47 7.15
C LEU A 128 -1.40 -8.22 8.57
N ILE A 129 -1.34 -9.28 9.37
CA ILE A 129 -0.88 -9.20 10.75
C ILE A 129 0.59 -9.58 10.81
N ASN A 130 1.35 -8.80 11.56
CA ASN A 130 2.75 -9.10 11.81
C ASN A 130 2.85 -10.13 12.92
N HIS A 131 3.24 -11.34 12.57
CA HIS A 131 3.34 -12.45 13.50
C HIS A 131 4.72 -12.60 14.15
N ASN A 132 5.61 -11.67 13.91
CA ASN A 132 6.97 -11.71 14.48
C ASN A 132 7.04 -11.13 15.89
#